data_a68c491da947ae9615d337a967bbeaa6
#
_entry.id   a68c491da947ae9615d337a967bbeaa6
#
_cell.length_a   1.000
_cell.length_b   1.000
_cell.length_c   1.000
_cell.angle_alpha   90.00
_cell.angle_beta   90.00
_cell.angle_gamma   90.00
#
_symmetry.space_group_name_H-M   'P 1'
#
loop_
_entity.id
_entity.type
_entity.pdbx_description
1 polymer ?
#
loop_
_entity_poly.entity_id
_entity_poly.type
_entity_poly.pdbx_seq_one_letter_code
_entity_poly.pdbx_strand_id
1 'polypeptide(L)'
;MFGRDATQNFGIVPIPPQDLNDAAVYSNWIDMRRYEHATAYIMVGDTAGATFAVTFQEATDNAGTGAQTLAYSNAKTTGQKIYFTGRSAANFQVGETVTSTLTAEVYEVGSDHLLVRNLTGGTTWTNGATITGGTSGATATIVGTGQDEDILLPTYTAPSSTITVPAVTFKTYAIDIDVEDLTTEDGYNHIRVCLADPGTATIAGGFILLTKPVWKGLPMPSAIGTQKVAATH
;
A
#
# COMPACT_ATOMS: atom_id res chain seq x y z
N MET A 1 -23.84 -14.39 -22.00
CA MET A 1 -24.04 -15.07 -20.69
C MET A 1 -23.15 -14.31 -19.70
N PHE A 2 -23.73 -13.42 -18.92
CA PHE A 2 -22.97 -12.66 -17.92
C PHE A 2 -22.65 -13.59 -16.75
N GLY A 3 -21.36 -13.89 -16.57
CA GLY A 3 -20.90 -14.77 -15.52
C GLY A 3 -21.21 -14.19 -14.13
N ARG A 4 -21.39 -15.06 -13.17
CA ARG A 4 -21.50 -14.71 -11.76
C ARG A 4 -20.09 -14.38 -11.24
N ASP A 5 -19.62 -13.18 -11.54
CA ASP A 5 -18.22 -12.79 -11.35
C ASP A 5 -17.71 -13.01 -9.93
N ALA A 6 -18.56 -12.72 -8.93
CA ALA A 6 -18.19 -12.87 -7.53
C ALA A 6 -17.93 -14.30 -7.06
N THR A 7 -18.42 -15.31 -7.79
CA THR A 7 -18.24 -16.73 -7.40
C THR A 7 -17.36 -17.51 -8.37
N GLN A 8 -17.05 -16.92 -9.52
CA GLN A 8 -16.30 -17.60 -10.58
C GLN A 8 -14.92 -16.99 -10.82
N ASN A 9 -14.72 -15.72 -10.46
CA ASN A 9 -13.52 -14.96 -10.82
C ASN A 9 -12.68 -14.53 -9.64
N PHE A 10 -13.16 -14.63 -8.39
CA PHE A 10 -12.37 -14.30 -7.21
C PHE A 10 -12.82 -15.02 -5.94
N GLY A 11 -11.90 -15.14 -5.01
CA GLY A 11 -12.16 -15.57 -3.64
C GLY A 11 -11.93 -14.39 -2.66
N ILE A 12 -12.55 -14.49 -1.49
CA ILE A 12 -12.33 -13.52 -0.40
C ILE A 12 -11.98 -14.29 0.86
N VAL A 13 -10.90 -13.89 1.52
CA VAL A 13 -10.50 -14.42 2.83
C VAL A 13 -10.62 -13.31 3.86
N PRO A 14 -11.56 -13.35 4.80
CA PRO A 14 -11.74 -12.30 5.77
C PRO A 14 -10.65 -12.30 6.84
N ILE A 15 -10.33 -11.11 7.33
CA ILE A 15 -9.58 -10.86 8.55
C ILE A 15 -10.54 -10.10 9.47
N PRO A 16 -11.24 -10.79 10.38
CA PRO A 16 -12.28 -10.15 11.20
C PRO A 16 -11.73 -8.95 11.96
N PRO A 17 -12.44 -7.83 12.03
CA PRO A 17 -12.04 -6.70 12.86
C PRO A 17 -11.95 -7.12 14.33
N GLN A 18 -10.81 -6.85 14.95
CA GLN A 18 -10.58 -7.17 16.35
C GLN A 18 -9.53 -6.23 16.96
N ASP A 19 -9.48 -6.22 18.28
CA ASP A 19 -8.44 -5.50 19.00
C ASP A 19 -7.12 -6.30 18.92
N LEU A 20 -6.06 -5.63 18.51
CA LEU A 20 -4.72 -6.22 18.36
C LEU A 20 -3.90 -6.18 19.67
N ASN A 21 -4.45 -5.66 20.77
CA ASN A 21 -3.70 -5.34 22.01
C ASN A 21 -3.07 -6.56 22.71
N ASP A 22 -3.58 -7.75 22.49
CA ASP A 22 -3.18 -8.93 23.28
C ASP A 22 -2.33 -9.94 22.49
N ALA A 23 -2.40 -9.94 21.17
CA ALA A 23 -1.68 -10.87 20.31
C ALA A 23 -1.71 -10.46 18.83
N ALA A 24 -0.71 -10.92 18.09
CA ALA A 24 -0.72 -10.82 16.64
C ALA A 24 -1.90 -11.61 16.04
N VAL A 25 -2.52 -11.02 15.03
CA VAL A 25 -3.67 -11.60 14.31
C VAL A 25 -3.24 -12.11 12.96
N TYR A 26 -3.71 -13.29 12.61
CA TYR A 26 -3.37 -13.95 11.35
C TYR A 26 -4.63 -14.24 10.53
N SER A 27 -4.53 -14.05 9.21
CA SER A 27 -5.50 -14.69 8.30
C SER A 27 -5.28 -16.21 8.27
N ASN A 28 -6.26 -16.93 7.71
CA ASN A 28 -6.02 -18.33 7.33
C ASN A 28 -4.95 -18.40 6.24
N TRP A 29 -4.26 -19.54 6.15
CA TRP A 29 -3.39 -19.85 5.03
C TRP A 29 -4.20 -20.01 3.74
N ILE A 30 -3.69 -19.48 2.65
CA ILE A 30 -4.33 -19.44 1.33
C ILE A 30 -3.44 -20.18 0.35
N ASP A 31 -4.00 -21.17 -0.34
CA ASP A 31 -3.33 -21.92 -1.40
C ASP A 31 -3.30 -21.11 -2.71
N MET A 32 -2.15 -20.52 -3.02
CA MET A 32 -1.93 -19.68 -4.21
C MET A 32 -1.81 -20.47 -5.52
N ARG A 33 -1.72 -21.81 -5.49
CA ARG A 33 -1.81 -22.65 -6.70
C ARG A 33 -3.16 -22.53 -7.40
N ARG A 34 -4.15 -21.98 -6.72
CA ARG A 34 -5.52 -21.80 -7.22
C ARG A 34 -5.77 -20.39 -7.76
N TYR A 35 -4.94 -19.45 -7.42
CA TYR A 35 -5.07 -18.03 -7.78
C TYR A 35 -3.70 -17.48 -8.18
N GLU A 36 -3.67 -16.64 -9.21
CA GLU A 36 -2.43 -16.00 -9.62
C GLU A 36 -2.12 -14.74 -8.84
N HIS A 37 -3.16 -14.13 -8.20
CA HIS A 37 -3.01 -12.82 -7.59
C HIS A 37 -3.86 -12.69 -6.32
N ALA A 38 -3.31 -12.03 -5.30
CA ALA A 38 -3.95 -11.71 -4.04
C ALA A 38 -3.75 -10.25 -3.67
N THR A 39 -4.81 -9.53 -3.33
CA THR A 39 -4.75 -8.18 -2.78
C THR A 39 -5.30 -8.18 -1.36
N ALA A 40 -4.48 -7.86 -0.38
CA ALA A 40 -4.95 -7.66 0.99
C ALA A 40 -5.36 -6.21 1.23
N TYR A 41 -6.58 -6.02 1.69
CA TYR A 41 -7.10 -4.73 2.14
C TYR A 41 -7.15 -4.75 3.67
N ILE A 42 -6.27 -3.96 4.30
CA ILE A 42 -6.18 -3.85 5.75
C ILE A 42 -6.81 -2.52 6.18
N MET A 43 -7.88 -2.61 6.93
CA MET A 43 -8.59 -1.47 7.48
C MET A 43 -8.17 -1.27 8.94
N VAL A 44 -7.66 -0.10 9.23
CA VAL A 44 -7.16 0.27 10.56
C VAL A 44 -8.04 1.36 11.12
N GLY A 45 -8.53 1.15 12.35
CA GLY A 45 -9.25 2.13 13.12
C GLY A 45 -8.30 3.15 13.78
N ASP A 46 -8.66 3.59 14.97
CA ASP A 46 -7.77 4.41 15.80
C ASP A 46 -6.69 3.54 16.43
N THR A 47 -5.43 3.91 16.24
CA THR A 47 -4.27 3.20 16.79
C THR A 47 -3.89 3.71 18.19
N ALA A 48 -4.62 4.67 18.75
CA ALA A 48 -4.31 5.32 20.03
C ALA A 48 -2.84 5.81 20.15
N GLY A 49 -2.25 6.20 19.01
CA GLY A 49 -0.86 6.66 18.92
C GLY A 49 0.18 5.55 18.77
N ALA A 50 -0.22 4.29 18.72
CA ALA A 50 0.69 3.18 18.51
C ALA A 50 1.01 2.95 17.02
N THR A 51 2.08 2.21 16.76
CA THR A 51 2.47 1.71 15.45
C THR A 51 2.50 0.18 15.47
N PHE A 52 2.18 -0.46 14.36
CA PHE A 52 2.31 -1.91 14.25
C PHE A 52 2.77 -2.34 12.87
N ALA A 53 3.24 -3.58 12.78
CA ALA A 53 3.70 -4.16 11.54
C ALA A 53 2.61 -4.99 10.86
N VAL A 54 2.50 -4.86 9.54
CA VAL A 54 1.78 -5.81 8.68
C VAL A 54 2.82 -6.57 7.89
N THR A 55 2.75 -7.89 7.94
CA THR A 55 3.64 -8.77 7.19
C THR A 55 2.84 -9.79 6.40
N PHE A 56 3.38 -10.18 5.25
CA PHE A 56 2.96 -11.40 4.59
C PHE A 56 3.92 -12.52 4.94
N GLN A 57 3.38 -13.71 5.12
CA GLN A 57 4.16 -14.92 5.30
C GLN A 57 3.80 -15.89 4.18
N GLU A 58 4.79 -16.62 3.71
CA GLU A 58 4.63 -17.76 2.83
C GLU A 58 4.96 -19.07 3.56
N ALA A 59 4.38 -20.16 3.12
CA ALA A 59 4.59 -21.50 3.65
C ALA A 59 4.44 -22.56 2.55
N THR A 60 4.92 -23.77 2.85
CA THR A 60 4.81 -24.90 1.92
C THR A 60 3.45 -25.58 1.96
N ASP A 61 2.67 -25.38 3.01
CA ASP A 61 1.37 -25.99 3.21
C ASP A 61 0.40 -25.10 4.03
N ASN A 62 -0.83 -25.55 4.18
CA ASN A 62 -1.87 -24.86 4.95
C ASN A 62 -1.73 -24.99 6.47
N ALA A 63 -0.78 -25.75 6.96
CA ALA A 63 -0.40 -25.83 8.37
C ALA A 63 0.68 -24.80 8.71
N GLY A 64 1.28 -24.15 7.71
CA GLY A 64 2.33 -23.16 7.88
C GLY A 64 3.72 -23.79 8.04
N THR A 65 3.94 -24.96 7.47
CA THR A 65 5.25 -25.60 7.51
C THR A 65 6.30 -24.72 6.82
N GLY A 66 7.41 -24.48 7.48
CA GLY A 66 8.51 -23.67 6.98
C GLY A 66 8.17 -22.18 6.85
N ALA A 67 7.11 -21.68 7.53
CA ALA A 67 6.66 -20.30 7.37
C ALA A 67 7.80 -19.29 7.48
N GLN A 68 7.90 -18.43 6.48
CA GLN A 68 8.84 -17.31 6.41
C GLN A 68 8.15 -16.05 5.96
N THR A 69 8.77 -14.89 6.20
CA THR A 69 8.20 -13.61 5.81
C THR A 69 8.54 -13.32 4.35
N LEU A 70 7.52 -12.99 3.56
CA LEU A 70 7.68 -12.58 2.18
C LEU A 70 8.19 -11.14 2.11
N ALA A 71 9.16 -10.88 1.22
CA ALA A 71 9.63 -9.54 0.94
C ALA A 71 8.80 -8.89 -0.17
N TYR A 72 8.47 -7.62 -0.02
CA TYR A 72 7.74 -6.83 -1.02
C TYR A 72 8.28 -5.42 -1.10
N SER A 73 8.01 -4.75 -2.20
CA SER A 73 8.47 -3.39 -2.50
C SER A 73 7.30 -2.40 -2.45
N ASN A 74 7.59 -1.15 -2.09
CA ASN A 74 6.57 -0.12 -2.14
C ASN A 74 6.31 0.30 -3.59
N ALA A 75 5.05 0.27 -4.00
CA ALA A 75 4.61 0.76 -5.30
C ALA A 75 4.31 2.27 -5.29
N LYS A 76 4.24 2.88 -4.11
CA LYS A 76 4.00 4.31 -3.95
C LYS A 76 4.83 4.91 -2.83
N THR A 77 5.04 6.21 -2.90
CA THR A 77 5.63 7.01 -1.82
C THR A 77 4.72 8.20 -1.52
N THR A 78 4.82 8.74 -0.32
CA THR A 78 4.18 10.01 0.01
C THR A 78 4.97 11.13 -0.63
N GLY A 79 4.27 11.99 -1.36
CA GLY A 79 4.80 13.21 -1.91
C GLY A 79 3.96 14.40 -1.50
N GLN A 80 4.25 15.55 -2.07
CA GLN A 80 3.45 16.75 -1.88
C GLN A 80 3.25 17.50 -3.19
N LYS A 81 2.07 18.06 -3.35
CA LYS A 81 1.75 19.01 -4.38
C LYS A 81 1.98 20.42 -3.87
N ILE A 82 2.87 21.15 -4.53
CA ILE A 82 3.26 22.52 -4.17
C ILE A 82 2.76 23.44 -5.27
N TYR A 83 1.87 24.35 -4.94
CA TYR A 83 1.47 25.41 -5.84
C TYR A 83 2.48 26.54 -5.84
N PHE A 84 2.65 27.19 -6.99
CA PHE A 84 3.57 28.32 -7.12
C PHE A 84 3.04 29.40 -8.06
N THR A 85 3.60 30.59 -7.94
CA THR A 85 3.40 31.73 -8.84
C THR A 85 4.74 32.38 -9.19
N GLY A 86 4.73 33.25 -10.21
CA GLY A 86 5.90 34.04 -10.54
C GLY A 86 7.12 33.20 -10.96
N ARG A 87 6.87 32.10 -11.70
CA ARG A 87 7.97 31.28 -12.21
C ARG A 87 8.88 32.10 -13.12
N SER A 88 10.20 31.95 -12.96
CA SER A 88 11.21 32.51 -13.85
C SER A 88 11.07 32.00 -15.29
N ALA A 89 11.85 32.54 -16.22
CA ALA A 89 11.88 32.07 -17.61
C ALA A 89 12.37 30.62 -17.75
N ALA A 90 13.16 30.11 -16.80
CA ALA A 90 13.58 28.72 -16.74
C ALA A 90 12.42 27.83 -16.26
N ASN A 91 12.38 26.59 -16.75
CA ASN A 91 11.40 25.60 -16.34
C ASN A 91 12.05 24.62 -15.37
N PHE A 92 11.29 24.22 -14.33
CA PHE A 92 11.66 23.10 -13.49
C PHE A 92 11.74 21.82 -14.33
N GLN A 93 12.58 20.87 -13.90
CA GLN A 93 12.80 19.60 -14.59
C GLN A 93 12.40 18.43 -13.69
N VAL A 94 11.77 17.41 -14.28
CA VAL A 94 11.50 16.14 -13.58
C VAL A 94 12.82 15.49 -13.18
N GLY A 95 12.90 14.99 -11.95
CA GLY A 95 14.09 14.36 -11.39
C GLY A 95 15.09 15.35 -10.77
N GLU A 96 14.92 16.66 -10.92
CA GLU A 96 15.80 17.62 -10.24
C GLU A 96 15.45 17.78 -8.77
N THR A 97 16.44 18.16 -7.98
CA THR A 97 16.23 18.58 -6.61
C THR A 97 15.76 20.03 -6.55
N VAL A 98 14.66 20.29 -5.87
CA VAL A 98 14.21 21.65 -5.54
C VAL A 98 14.46 21.96 -4.09
N THR A 99 14.83 23.20 -3.82
CA THR A 99 15.18 23.68 -2.47
C THR A 99 14.47 24.97 -2.14
N SER A 100 13.98 25.07 -0.91
CA SER A 100 13.45 26.27 -0.27
C SER A 100 13.73 26.16 1.23
N THR A 101 12.69 26.15 2.07
CA THR A 101 12.77 25.74 3.48
C THR A 101 12.96 24.23 3.64
N LEU A 102 12.50 23.46 2.65
CA LEU A 102 12.67 22.03 2.51
C LEU A 102 13.45 21.72 1.23
N THR A 103 13.89 20.48 1.13
CA THR A 103 14.48 19.94 -0.10
C THR A 103 13.63 18.73 -0.53
N ALA A 104 13.36 18.62 -1.82
CA ALA A 104 12.62 17.52 -2.41
C ALA A 104 13.03 17.25 -3.86
N GLU A 105 12.67 16.11 -4.38
CA GLU A 105 12.85 15.74 -5.78
C GLU A 105 11.57 16.01 -6.57
N VAL A 106 11.67 16.63 -7.73
CA VAL A 106 10.53 16.89 -8.62
C VAL A 106 10.12 15.60 -9.30
N TYR A 107 8.88 15.20 -9.09
CA TYR A 107 8.26 14.06 -9.74
C TYR A 107 7.48 14.46 -11.00
N GLU A 108 6.75 15.58 -10.92
CA GLU A 108 5.98 16.12 -12.05
C GLU A 108 6.02 17.66 -12.02
N VAL A 109 6.00 18.26 -13.21
CA VAL A 109 5.95 19.70 -13.40
C VAL A 109 4.62 20.08 -14.07
N GLY A 110 3.73 20.71 -13.32
CA GLY A 110 2.51 21.31 -13.82
C GLY A 110 2.71 22.76 -14.25
N SER A 111 1.63 23.37 -14.73
CA SER A 111 1.65 24.79 -15.13
C SER A 111 1.77 25.75 -13.95
N ASP A 112 1.21 25.39 -12.81
CA ASP A 112 1.08 26.17 -11.58
C ASP A 112 1.49 25.42 -10.31
N HIS A 113 1.99 24.19 -10.45
CA HIS A 113 2.37 23.34 -9.34
C HIS A 113 3.54 22.42 -9.68
N LEU A 114 4.22 21.94 -8.64
CA LEU A 114 5.13 20.79 -8.67
C LEU A 114 4.55 19.67 -7.84
N LEU A 115 4.63 18.45 -8.33
CA LEU A 115 4.49 17.26 -7.51
C LEU A 115 5.89 16.80 -7.12
N VAL A 116 6.16 16.72 -5.82
CA VAL A 116 7.49 16.41 -5.28
C VAL A 116 7.44 15.21 -4.34
N ARG A 117 8.58 14.52 -4.24
CA ARG A 117 8.78 13.36 -3.34
C ARG A 117 10.11 13.49 -2.59
N ASN A 118 10.39 12.52 -1.71
CA ASN A 118 11.66 12.44 -0.98
C ASN A 118 11.97 13.72 -0.19
N LEU A 119 10.95 14.25 0.51
CA LEU A 119 11.09 15.47 1.30
C LEU A 119 12.12 15.30 2.43
N THR A 120 12.98 16.29 2.58
CA THR A 120 13.94 16.37 3.68
C THR A 120 13.96 17.78 4.28
N GLY A 121 14.28 17.87 5.57
CA GLY A 121 14.29 19.14 6.31
C GLY A 121 12.95 19.52 6.93
N GLY A 122 11.90 18.70 6.76
CA GLY A 122 10.58 18.93 7.33
C GLY A 122 9.46 18.39 6.46
N THR A 123 8.22 18.76 6.78
CA THR A 123 7.00 18.30 6.09
C THR A 123 6.12 19.44 5.57
N THR A 124 6.49 20.69 5.85
CA THR A 124 5.62 21.85 5.53
C THR A 124 6.41 22.93 4.83
N TRP A 125 6.00 23.29 3.65
CA TRP A 125 6.58 24.39 2.86
C TRP A 125 6.14 25.73 3.42
N THR A 126 7.01 26.74 3.29
CA THR A 126 6.70 28.10 3.75
C THR A 126 6.03 28.89 2.63
N ASN A 127 4.78 29.30 2.86
CA ASN A 127 4.06 30.19 1.95
C ASN A 127 4.85 31.49 1.69
N GLY A 128 4.95 31.90 0.44
CA GLY A 128 5.68 33.08 0.01
C GLY A 128 7.20 32.89 -0.10
N ALA A 129 7.75 31.73 0.28
CA ALA A 129 9.16 31.45 0.09
C ALA A 129 9.50 31.14 -1.36
N THR A 130 10.73 31.41 -1.76
CA THR A 130 11.22 31.05 -3.10
C THR A 130 11.64 29.59 -3.12
N ILE A 131 11.15 28.85 -4.11
CA ILE A 131 11.64 27.51 -4.45
C ILE A 131 12.59 27.61 -5.64
N THR A 132 13.69 26.89 -5.60
CA THR A 132 14.76 26.93 -6.62
C THR A 132 15.08 25.53 -7.10
N GLY A 133 15.10 25.32 -8.43
CA GLY A 133 15.55 24.11 -9.08
C GLY A 133 17.06 24.00 -9.13
N GLY A 134 17.62 22.89 -8.62
CA GLY A 134 19.06 22.71 -8.49
C GLY A 134 19.78 22.52 -9.84
N THR A 135 19.11 21.98 -10.83
CA THR A 135 19.68 21.76 -12.19
C THR A 135 19.23 22.83 -13.15
N SER A 136 17.95 23.18 -13.15
CA SER A 136 17.37 24.14 -14.10
C SER A 136 17.68 25.59 -13.73
N GLY A 137 17.95 25.88 -12.47
CA GLY A 137 18.01 27.25 -11.95
C GLY A 137 16.66 27.97 -11.96
N ALA A 138 15.56 27.25 -12.23
CA ALA A 138 14.23 27.81 -12.19
C ALA A 138 13.88 28.27 -10.78
N THR A 139 13.17 29.41 -10.69
CA THR A 139 12.68 29.92 -9.42
C THR A 139 11.19 30.23 -9.51
N ALA A 140 10.49 30.08 -8.38
CA ALA A 140 9.09 30.44 -8.25
C ALA A 140 8.76 30.75 -6.79
N THR A 141 7.64 31.41 -6.55
CA THR A 141 7.14 31.72 -5.20
C THR A 141 6.09 30.68 -4.80
N ILE A 142 6.30 30.01 -3.66
CA ILE A 142 5.38 29.00 -3.12
C ILE A 142 4.06 29.65 -2.68
N VAL A 143 2.95 29.01 -3.03
CA VAL A 143 1.61 29.38 -2.58
C VAL A 143 1.05 28.28 -1.69
N GLY A 144 0.76 28.60 -0.44
CA GLY A 144 0.31 27.63 0.55
C GLY A 144 1.45 26.84 1.20
N THR A 145 1.14 25.70 1.77
CA THR A 145 2.06 24.89 2.60
C THR A 145 2.40 23.52 2.02
N GLY A 146 1.94 23.24 0.81
CA GLY A 146 1.96 21.90 0.21
C GLY A 146 0.74 21.07 0.62
N GLN A 147 0.37 20.11 -0.23
CA GLN A 147 -0.72 19.17 -0.02
C GLN A 147 -0.17 17.77 -0.18
N ASP A 148 -0.44 16.89 0.78
CA ASP A 148 0.02 15.50 0.71
C ASP A 148 -0.64 14.78 -0.47
N GLU A 149 0.17 14.07 -1.24
CA GLU A 149 -0.25 13.30 -2.42
C GLU A 149 0.41 11.92 -2.41
N ASP A 150 -0.32 10.92 -2.85
CA ASP A 150 0.22 9.59 -3.11
C ASP A 150 0.85 9.56 -4.52
N ILE A 151 2.13 9.26 -4.58
CA ILE A 151 2.89 9.18 -5.83
C ILE A 151 3.18 7.72 -6.15
N LEU A 152 2.71 7.24 -7.31
CA LEU A 152 3.10 5.93 -7.81
C LEU A 152 4.58 5.94 -8.23
N LEU A 153 5.33 4.95 -7.79
CA LEU A 153 6.73 4.83 -8.14
C LEU A 153 6.86 4.13 -9.52
N PRO A 154 7.66 4.66 -10.44
CA PRO A 154 7.94 4.00 -11.71
C PRO A 154 8.79 2.74 -11.54
N THR A 155 9.54 2.66 -10.44
CA THR A 155 10.33 1.51 -10.01
C THR A 155 10.08 1.30 -8.52
N TYR A 156 9.97 0.05 -8.10
CA TYR A 156 9.77 -0.28 -6.70
C TYR A 156 11.03 0.08 -5.88
N THR A 157 10.80 0.42 -4.62
CA THR A 157 11.88 0.58 -3.65
C THR A 157 12.51 -0.78 -3.33
N ALA A 158 13.65 -0.77 -2.63
CA ALA A 158 14.25 -2.01 -2.17
C ALA A 158 13.23 -2.85 -1.37
N PRO A 159 13.21 -4.19 -1.58
CA PRO A 159 12.27 -5.07 -0.89
C PRO A 159 12.34 -4.93 0.64
N SER A 160 11.19 -4.94 1.26
CA SER A 160 11.02 -4.95 2.72
C SER A 160 10.04 -6.04 3.10
N SER A 161 10.30 -6.74 4.16
CA SER A 161 9.40 -7.77 4.68
C SER A 161 8.31 -7.23 5.61
N THR A 162 8.27 -5.93 5.85
CA THR A 162 7.36 -5.33 6.83
C THR A 162 6.82 -4.00 6.33
N ILE A 163 5.49 -3.86 6.36
CA ILE A 163 4.81 -2.56 6.26
C ILE A 163 4.57 -2.04 7.67
N THR A 164 5.13 -0.89 8.00
CA THR A 164 4.83 -0.21 9.25
C THR A 164 3.57 0.62 9.09
N VAL A 165 2.53 0.30 9.84
CA VAL A 165 1.36 1.15 10.02
C VAL A 165 1.72 2.19 11.08
N PRO A 166 1.83 3.49 10.72
CA PRO A 166 2.13 4.54 11.68
C PRO A 166 0.93 4.79 12.61
N ALA A 167 1.12 5.62 13.61
CA ALA A 167 0.02 6.14 14.42
C ALA A 167 -0.98 6.89 13.53
N VAL A 168 -2.16 6.33 13.35
CA VAL A 168 -3.18 6.84 12.41
C VAL A 168 -4.58 6.67 12.97
N THR A 169 -5.52 7.37 12.36
CA THR A 169 -6.95 7.24 12.62
C THR A 169 -7.65 6.96 11.30
N PHE A 170 -8.32 5.80 11.20
CA PHE A 170 -9.12 5.35 10.06
C PHE A 170 -8.40 5.40 8.70
N LYS A 171 -7.47 4.47 8.48
CA LYS A 171 -6.80 4.28 7.19
C LYS A 171 -7.00 2.87 6.63
N THR A 172 -6.93 2.77 5.31
CA THR A 172 -6.92 1.49 4.59
C THR A 172 -5.61 1.34 3.84
N TYR A 173 -5.01 0.18 3.94
CA TYR A 173 -3.81 -0.23 3.20
C TYR A 173 -4.19 -1.32 2.21
N ALA A 174 -3.66 -1.23 1.00
CA ALA A 174 -3.77 -2.28 -0.01
C ALA A 174 -2.37 -2.82 -0.31
N ILE A 175 -2.25 -4.15 -0.33
CA ILE A 175 -0.99 -4.85 -0.56
C ILE A 175 -1.25 -5.93 -1.59
N ASP A 176 -0.56 -5.84 -2.72
CA ASP A 176 -0.66 -6.79 -3.82
C ASP A 176 0.47 -7.81 -3.77
N ILE A 177 0.12 -9.05 -4.09
CA ILE A 177 1.06 -10.16 -4.21
C ILE A 177 0.65 -11.00 -5.40
N ASP A 178 1.57 -11.25 -6.31
CA ASP A 178 1.45 -12.22 -7.37
C ASP A 178 2.08 -13.56 -6.95
N VAL A 179 1.65 -14.66 -7.56
CA VAL A 179 2.22 -15.98 -7.29
C VAL A 179 3.72 -16.04 -7.63
N GLU A 180 4.16 -15.18 -8.55
CA GLU A 180 5.56 -15.05 -8.95
C GLU A 180 6.45 -14.40 -7.87
N ASP A 181 5.84 -13.72 -6.90
CA ASP A 181 6.56 -13.13 -5.76
C ASP A 181 6.91 -14.19 -4.69
N LEU A 182 6.31 -15.36 -4.76
CA LEU A 182 6.53 -16.45 -3.83
C LEU A 182 7.80 -17.24 -4.17
N THR A 183 8.45 -17.82 -3.15
CA THR A 183 9.61 -18.70 -3.32
C THR A 183 9.17 -20.10 -3.79
N THR A 184 8.50 -20.13 -4.96
CA THR A 184 7.87 -21.36 -5.50
C THR A 184 8.88 -22.46 -5.84
N GLU A 185 10.13 -22.12 -6.13
CA GLU A 185 11.22 -23.06 -6.40
C GLU A 185 11.50 -23.96 -5.18
N ASP A 186 11.29 -23.45 -3.98
CA ASP A 186 11.44 -24.17 -2.70
C ASP A 186 10.12 -24.76 -2.19
N GLY A 187 9.06 -24.72 -3.03
CA GLY A 187 7.76 -25.31 -2.72
C GLY A 187 6.81 -24.41 -1.92
N TYR A 188 7.16 -23.13 -1.71
CA TYR A 188 6.28 -22.16 -1.06
C TYR A 188 5.13 -21.80 -1.99
N ASN A 189 3.91 -22.06 -1.56
CA ASN A 189 2.72 -21.85 -2.37
C ASN A 189 1.48 -21.46 -1.55
N HIS A 190 1.67 -21.20 -0.27
CA HIS A 190 0.63 -20.71 0.64
C HIS A 190 1.04 -19.36 1.21
N ILE A 191 0.08 -18.44 1.35
CA ILE A 191 0.29 -17.15 1.98
C ILE A 191 -0.67 -16.91 3.12
N ARG A 192 -0.27 -16.03 4.06
CA ARG A 192 -1.16 -15.42 5.04
C ARG A 192 -0.71 -14.01 5.38
N VAL A 193 -1.64 -13.19 5.88
CA VAL A 193 -1.34 -11.89 6.47
C VAL A 193 -1.19 -12.04 7.97
N CYS A 194 -0.23 -11.34 8.53
CA CYS A 194 -0.03 -11.16 9.97
C CYS A 194 -0.14 -9.66 10.29
N LEU A 195 -1.01 -9.32 11.22
CA LEU A 195 -1.10 -8.00 11.86
C LEU A 195 -0.44 -8.14 13.24
N ALA A 196 0.69 -7.47 13.45
CA ALA A 196 1.42 -7.57 14.70
C ALA A 196 0.67 -6.88 15.84
N ASP A 197 0.92 -7.32 17.05
CA ASP A 197 0.44 -6.67 18.28
C ASP A 197 1.15 -5.31 18.46
N PRO A 198 0.42 -4.19 18.54
CA PRO A 198 0.97 -2.86 18.86
C PRO A 198 1.22 -2.63 20.36
N GLY A 199 0.80 -3.53 21.25
CA GLY A 199 0.86 -3.36 22.69
C GLY A 199 -0.10 -2.31 23.23
N THR A 200 -1.08 -1.89 22.46
CA THR A 200 -2.08 -0.86 22.78
C THR A 200 -3.37 -1.16 22.03
N ALA A 201 -4.52 -0.85 22.62
CA ALA A 201 -5.83 -1.07 22.00
C ALA A 201 -5.88 -0.46 20.58
N THR A 202 -5.97 -1.31 19.60
CA THR A 202 -5.97 -0.93 18.17
C THR A 202 -6.92 -1.85 17.44
N ILE A 203 -7.98 -1.30 16.87
CA ILE A 203 -8.92 -2.08 16.08
C ILE A 203 -8.41 -2.15 14.64
N ALA A 204 -8.15 -3.33 14.15
CA ALA A 204 -7.84 -3.57 12.74
C ALA A 204 -8.48 -4.86 12.25
N GLY A 205 -8.62 -4.95 10.94
CA GLY A 205 -9.17 -6.10 10.24
C GLY A 205 -9.08 -5.87 8.73
N GLY A 206 -9.78 -6.68 7.96
CA GLY A 206 -9.76 -6.52 6.52
C GLY A 206 -10.20 -7.77 5.78
N PHE A 207 -9.72 -7.90 4.58
CA PHE A 207 -9.91 -9.10 3.76
C PHE A 207 -8.82 -9.22 2.71
N ILE A 208 -8.62 -10.43 2.24
CA ILE A 208 -7.76 -10.71 1.10
C ILE A 208 -8.65 -11.06 -0.07
N LEU A 209 -8.53 -10.30 -1.16
CA LEU A 209 -9.20 -10.54 -2.42
C LEU A 209 -8.29 -11.40 -3.30
N LEU A 210 -8.76 -12.58 -3.69
CA LEU A 210 -8.05 -13.49 -4.57
C LEU A 210 -8.62 -13.35 -5.98
N THR A 211 -7.77 -13.12 -6.95
CA THR A 211 -8.18 -12.89 -8.34
C THR A 211 -7.44 -13.81 -9.30
N LYS A 212 -7.85 -13.81 -10.56
CA LYS A 212 -7.30 -14.68 -11.62
C LYS A 212 -7.26 -16.15 -11.20
N PRO A 213 -8.41 -16.79 -10.91
CA PRO A 213 -8.41 -18.20 -10.55
C PRO A 213 -7.92 -19.06 -11.73
N VAL A 214 -6.99 -19.96 -11.45
CA VAL A 214 -6.44 -20.91 -12.44
C VAL A 214 -7.54 -21.82 -12.98
N TRP A 215 -8.54 -22.12 -12.15
CA TRP A 215 -9.68 -22.98 -12.50
C TRP A 215 -11.00 -22.27 -12.23
N LYS A 216 -11.90 -22.24 -13.19
CA LYS A 216 -13.26 -21.69 -13.00
C LYS A 216 -14.05 -22.55 -12.03
N GLY A 217 -14.77 -21.90 -11.11
CA GLY A 217 -15.66 -22.61 -10.18
C GLY A 217 -15.00 -23.15 -8.92
N LEU A 218 -13.87 -22.54 -8.49
CA LEU A 218 -13.27 -22.85 -7.20
C LEU A 218 -14.23 -22.59 -6.05
N PRO A 219 -14.26 -23.47 -5.03
CA PRO A 219 -15.06 -23.23 -3.83
C PRO A 219 -14.53 -22.01 -3.09
N MET A 220 -15.45 -21.20 -2.56
CA MET A 220 -15.10 -20.09 -1.67
C MET A 220 -14.44 -20.62 -0.39
N PRO A 221 -13.48 -19.89 0.19
CA PRO A 221 -12.92 -20.23 1.48
C PRO A 221 -14.00 -20.37 2.56
N SER A 222 -13.87 -21.36 3.41
CA SER A 222 -14.87 -21.67 4.46
C SER A 222 -15.08 -20.57 5.50
N ALA A 223 -14.13 -19.64 5.62
CA ALA A 223 -14.23 -18.50 6.53
C ALA A 223 -15.21 -17.41 6.07
N ILE A 224 -15.71 -17.48 4.83
CA ILE A 224 -16.74 -16.58 4.32
C ILE A 224 -18.11 -17.11 4.72
N GLY A 225 -18.90 -16.26 5.34
CA GLY A 225 -20.31 -16.55 5.61
C GLY A 225 -21.13 -16.69 4.31
N THR A 226 -22.44 -16.76 4.44
CA THR A 226 -23.33 -16.91 3.28
C THR A 226 -23.13 -15.79 2.27
N GLN A 227 -22.66 -16.13 1.08
CA GLN A 227 -22.65 -15.21 -0.05
C GLN A 227 -24.02 -15.19 -0.71
N LYS A 228 -24.59 -14.01 -0.88
CA LYS A 228 -25.81 -13.79 -1.62
C LYS A 228 -25.50 -13.13 -2.96
N VAL A 229 -25.96 -13.74 -4.03
CA VAL A 229 -25.91 -13.18 -5.39
C VAL A 229 -27.32 -12.77 -5.79
N ALA A 230 -27.48 -11.59 -6.37
CA ALA A 230 -28.78 -11.15 -6.87
C ALA A 230 -29.31 -12.17 -7.89
N ALA A 231 -30.58 -12.54 -7.75
CA ALA A 231 -31.22 -13.40 -8.73
C ALA A 231 -31.33 -12.60 -10.05
N THR A 232 -30.85 -13.19 -11.14
CA THR A 232 -31.13 -12.65 -12.48
C THR A 232 -32.56 -12.94 -12.83
N HIS A 233 -33.37 -11.91 -13.05
CA HIS A 233 -34.71 -12.00 -13.62
C HIS A 233 -34.66 -12.18 -15.12
#